data_5e0c87aa6377b748c95dd288772ef509
#
_entry.id   5e0c87aa6377b748c95dd288772ef509
#
_cell.length_a   1.000
_cell.length_b   1.000
_cell.length_c   1.000
_cell.angle_alpha   90.00
_cell.angle_beta   90.00
_cell.angle_gamma   90.00
#
_symmetry.space_group_name_H-M   'P 1'
#
loop_
_entity.id
_entity.type
_entity.pdbx_description
1 polymer ?
#
loop_
_entity_poly.entity_id
_entity_poly.type
_entity_poly.pdbx_seq_one_letter_code
_entity_poly.pdbx_strand_id
1 'polypeptide(L)'
;MTLVYADLHIHVGSTKKGKPVKITASRKLTLPALVKTAQEKGLQLLGLVDASCSGVLEDLKDLAEQGTLQPVEGGGCRWGDIILFPGSEVELTHTNGRAAHFLAYFPNL
;
A
#
# COMPACT_ATOMS: atom_id res chain seq x y z
N MET A 1 -5.24 24.24 -12.76
CA MET A 1 -5.13 23.34 -11.59
C MET A 1 -5.20 21.89 -12.07
N THR A 2 -4.23 21.10 -11.71
CA THR A 2 -4.21 19.67 -12.05
C THR A 2 -4.89 18.89 -10.94
N LEU A 3 -5.89 18.05 -11.30
CA LEU A 3 -6.53 17.15 -10.36
C LEU A 3 -5.74 15.86 -10.24
N VAL A 4 -5.58 15.39 -9.03
CA VAL A 4 -4.93 14.11 -8.72
C VAL A 4 -5.92 13.23 -8.00
N TYR A 5 -6.10 12.00 -8.50
CA TYR A 5 -6.98 11.03 -7.89
C TYR A 5 -6.17 10.06 -7.03
N ALA A 6 -6.57 9.90 -5.80
CA ALA A 6 -5.84 9.11 -4.81
C ALA A 6 -6.76 8.20 -4.01
N ASP A 7 -6.26 7.02 -3.64
CA ASP A 7 -6.83 6.19 -2.59
C ASP A 7 -5.71 5.89 -1.60
N LEU A 8 -5.83 6.44 -0.40
CA LEU A 8 -4.78 6.37 0.62
C LEU A 8 -5.04 5.28 1.68
N HIS A 9 -6.06 4.45 1.49
CA HIS A 9 -6.40 3.40 2.44
C HIS A 9 -6.63 2.08 1.71
N ILE A 10 -5.56 1.49 1.20
CA ILE A 10 -5.64 0.25 0.43
C ILE A 10 -5.01 -0.90 1.22
N HIS A 11 -5.76 -1.97 1.37
CA HIS A 11 -5.29 -3.21 1.97
C HIS A 11 -4.84 -4.20 0.89
N VAL A 12 -3.79 -4.94 1.21
CA VAL A 12 -3.31 -6.05 0.39
C VAL A 12 -4.04 -7.32 0.82
N GLY A 13 -4.49 -8.11 -0.13
CA GLY A 13 -5.18 -9.37 0.14
C GLY A 13 -4.23 -10.54 0.40
N SER A 14 -3.19 -10.66 -0.42
CA SER A 14 -2.19 -11.72 -0.26
C SER A 14 -0.82 -11.28 -0.76
N THR A 15 0.22 -11.96 -0.26
CA THR A 15 1.59 -11.77 -0.70
C THR A 15 1.87 -12.53 -1.99
N LYS A 16 3.02 -12.29 -2.60
CA LYS A 16 3.53 -13.02 -3.77
C LYS A 16 3.58 -14.55 -3.50
N LYS A 17 3.89 -14.94 -2.27
CA LYS A 17 3.94 -16.36 -1.87
C LYS A 17 2.57 -16.95 -1.51
N GLY A 18 1.49 -16.19 -1.69
CA GLY A 18 0.13 -16.63 -1.42
C GLY A 18 -0.32 -16.53 0.04
N LYS A 19 0.46 -15.89 0.91
CA LYS A 19 0.05 -15.70 2.31
C LYS A 19 -1.02 -14.62 2.40
N PRO A 20 -2.14 -14.86 3.11
CA PRO A 20 -3.15 -13.83 3.32
C PRO A 20 -2.60 -12.70 4.19
N VAL A 21 -3.00 -11.47 3.87
CA VAL A 21 -2.60 -10.26 4.60
C VAL A 21 -3.82 -9.71 5.33
N LYS A 22 -4.78 -9.16 4.60
CA LYS A 22 -6.05 -8.71 5.18
C LYS A 22 -7.08 -9.81 5.01
N ILE A 23 -7.55 -10.39 6.11
CA ILE A 23 -8.46 -11.54 6.10
C ILE A 23 -9.77 -11.23 5.35
N THR A 24 -10.27 -10.01 5.48
CA THR A 24 -11.52 -9.57 4.84
C THR A 24 -11.35 -9.17 3.38
N ALA A 25 -10.12 -9.05 2.89
CA ALA A 25 -9.85 -8.71 1.50
C ALA A 25 -9.74 -9.98 0.64
N SER A 26 -10.06 -9.86 -0.64
CA SER A 26 -9.88 -10.96 -1.59
C SER A 26 -8.41 -11.34 -1.70
N ARG A 27 -8.11 -12.64 -1.69
CA ARG A 27 -6.75 -13.16 -1.90
C ARG A 27 -6.20 -12.86 -3.29
N LYS A 28 -7.07 -12.45 -4.22
CA LYS A 28 -6.66 -12.02 -5.56
C LYS A 28 -6.00 -10.64 -5.56
N LEU A 29 -6.13 -9.89 -4.47
CA LEU A 29 -5.59 -8.53 -4.35
C LEU A 29 -4.10 -8.57 -3.96
N THR A 30 -3.28 -9.01 -4.87
CA THR A 30 -1.82 -8.90 -4.79
C THR A 30 -1.37 -7.49 -5.15
N LEU A 31 -0.13 -7.13 -4.87
CA LEU A 31 0.40 -5.81 -5.25
C LEU A 31 0.25 -5.51 -6.75
N PRO A 32 0.65 -6.41 -7.68
CA PRO A 32 0.43 -6.14 -9.10
C PRO A 32 -1.04 -5.97 -9.47
N ALA A 33 -1.94 -6.76 -8.88
CA ALA A 33 -3.37 -6.65 -9.15
C ALA A 33 -3.95 -5.33 -8.67
N LEU A 34 -3.52 -4.85 -7.50
CA LEU A 34 -3.93 -3.56 -6.95
C LEU A 34 -3.49 -2.41 -7.84
N VAL A 35 -2.24 -2.43 -8.31
CA VAL A 35 -1.71 -1.40 -9.20
C VAL A 35 -2.44 -1.40 -10.53
N LYS A 36 -2.68 -2.56 -11.11
CA LYS A 36 -3.44 -2.69 -12.36
C LYS A 36 -4.84 -2.12 -12.23
N THR A 37 -5.55 -2.47 -11.17
CA THR A 37 -6.90 -1.94 -10.90
C THR A 37 -6.87 -0.43 -10.72
N ALA A 38 -5.88 0.09 -10.01
CA ALA A 38 -5.72 1.53 -9.81
C ALA A 38 -5.51 2.26 -11.15
N GLN A 39 -4.69 1.71 -12.02
CA GLN A 39 -4.48 2.27 -13.36
C GLN A 39 -5.78 2.29 -14.16
N GLU A 40 -6.55 1.21 -14.12
CA GLU A 40 -7.84 1.12 -14.80
C GLU A 40 -8.85 2.14 -14.28
N LYS A 41 -8.79 2.47 -12.98
CA LYS A 41 -9.67 3.46 -12.35
C LYS A 41 -9.18 4.90 -12.50
N GLY A 42 -8.00 5.11 -13.07
CA GLY A 42 -7.42 6.45 -13.21
C GLY A 42 -6.83 7.02 -11.92
N LEU A 43 -6.54 6.18 -10.93
CA LEU A 43 -5.86 6.61 -9.72
C LEU A 43 -4.38 6.88 -10.00
N GLN A 44 -3.82 7.87 -9.32
CA GLN A 44 -2.44 8.30 -9.48
C GLN A 44 -1.61 8.10 -8.21
N LEU A 45 -2.26 8.13 -7.05
CA LEU A 45 -1.62 7.94 -5.75
C LEU A 45 -2.31 6.81 -5.00
N LEU A 46 -1.52 5.90 -4.43
CA LEU A 46 -2.02 4.82 -3.59
C LEU A 46 -1.31 4.83 -2.25
N GLY A 47 -2.07 4.70 -1.17
CA GLY A 47 -1.53 4.47 0.16
C GLY A 47 -1.76 3.01 0.55
N LEU A 48 -0.70 2.23 0.70
CA LEU A 48 -0.76 0.84 1.16
C LEU A 48 -0.61 0.81 2.67
N VAL A 49 -1.67 0.42 3.38
CA VAL A 49 -1.66 0.47 4.85
C VAL A 49 -1.18 -0.84 5.50
N ASP A 50 -0.81 -1.82 4.71
CA ASP A 50 -0.26 -3.10 5.18
C ASP A 50 1.25 -3.23 4.94
N ALA A 51 1.95 -2.14 4.63
CA ALA A 51 3.37 -2.18 4.31
C ALA A 51 4.26 -2.58 5.49
N SER A 52 3.77 -2.49 6.73
CA SER A 52 4.47 -2.98 7.92
C SER A 52 4.37 -4.51 8.09
N CYS A 53 3.48 -5.17 7.37
CA CYS A 53 3.43 -6.62 7.31
C CYS A 53 4.71 -7.15 6.65
N SER A 54 5.41 -8.09 7.31
CA SER A 54 6.72 -8.56 6.84
C SER A 54 6.67 -9.12 5.41
N GLY A 55 5.62 -9.86 5.06
CA GLY A 55 5.47 -10.42 3.72
C GLY A 55 5.23 -9.35 2.65
N VAL A 56 4.46 -8.32 2.96
CA VAL A 56 4.24 -7.19 2.04
C VAL A 56 5.50 -6.38 1.87
N LEU A 57 6.21 -6.11 2.96
CA LEU A 57 7.48 -5.38 2.91
C LEU A 57 8.53 -6.13 2.09
N GLU A 58 8.61 -7.46 2.25
CA GLU A 58 9.49 -8.30 1.44
C GLU A 58 9.16 -8.18 -0.05
N ASP A 59 7.87 -8.26 -0.40
CA ASP A 59 7.42 -8.12 -1.79
C ASP A 59 7.77 -6.74 -2.36
N LEU A 60 7.58 -5.68 -1.58
CA LEU A 60 7.94 -4.32 -1.99
C LEU A 60 9.44 -4.17 -2.22
N LYS A 61 10.26 -4.74 -1.35
CA LYS A 61 11.72 -4.72 -1.49
C LYS A 61 12.19 -5.49 -2.72
N ASP A 62 11.58 -6.65 -2.99
CA ASP A 62 11.88 -7.42 -4.19
C ASP A 62 11.55 -6.63 -5.46
N LEU A 63 10.40 -5.96 -5.49
CA LEU A 63 10.02 -5.10 -6.61
C LEU A 63 10.97 -3.92 -6.79
N ALA A 64 11.47 -3.36 -5.70
CA ALA A 64 12.47 -2.29 -5.75
C ALA A 64 13.80 -2.79 -6.32
N GLU A 65 14.25 -3.98 -5.91
CA GLU A 65 15.47 -4.60 -6.45
C GLU A 65 15.34 -4.91 -7.94
N GLN A 66 14.15 -5.28 -8.39
CA GLN A 66 13.87 -5.54 -9.81
C GLN A 66 13.76 -4.26 -10.65
N GLY A 67 13.72 -3.10 -10.02
CA GLY A 67 13.53 -1.82 -10.70
C GLY A 67 12.07 -1.49 -11.03
N THR A 68 11.11 -2.33 -10.65
CA THR A 68 9.68 -2.08 -10.86
C THR A 68 9.20 -0.93 -10.00
N LEU A 69 9.65 -0.89 -8.74
CA LEU A 69 9.44 0.25 -7.84
C LEU A 69 10.69 1.10 -7.82
N GLN A 70 10.52 2.40 -8.01
CA GLN A 70 11.62 3.36 -7.98
C GLN A 70 11.32 4.44 -6.94
N PRO A 71 12.31 4.82 -6.11
CA PRO A 71 12.11 5.88 -5.15
C PRO A 71 11.83 7.21 -5.85
N VAL A 72 10.96 8.02 -5.26
CA VAL A 72 10.63 9.35 -5.76
C VAL A 72 11.24 10.39 -4.81
N GLU A 73 11.88 11.40 -5.37
CA GLU A 73 12.36 12.53 -4.57
C GLU A 73 11.18 13.17 -3.84
N GLY A 74 11.33 13.38 -2.55
CA GLY A 74 10.27 13.90 -1.71
C GLY A 74 9.41 12.84 -1.03
N GLY A 75 9.53 11.57 -1.41
CA GLY A 75 8.84 10.45 -0.79
C GLY A 75 7.97 9.64 -1.72
N GLY A 76 7.69 8.41 -1.29
CA GLY A 76 6.92 7.44 -2.06
C GLY A 76 7.75 6.68 -3.09
N CYS A 77 7.11 5.75 -3.75
CA CYS A 77 7.73 4.92 -4.79
C CYS A 77 6.88 4.97 -6.05
N ARG A 78 7.54 5.05 -7.20
CA ARG A 78 6.87 5.03 -8.49
C ARG A 78 6.74 3.61 -9.02
N TRP A 79 5.54 3.25 -9.45
CA TRP A 79 5.26 2.04 -10.22
C TRP A 79 4.50 2.45 -11.47
N GLY A 80 5.19 2.53 -12.60
CA GLY A 80 4.59 3.07 -13.83
C GLY A 80 4.13 4.51 -13.62
N ASP A 81 2.85 4.76 -13.84
CA ASP A 81 2.25 6.09 -13.65
C ASP A 81 1.72 6.32 -12.23
N ILE A 82 1.88 5.34 -11.35
CA ILE A 82 1.34 5.39 -10.01
C ILE A 82 2.43 5.66 -8.99
N ILE A 83 2.12 6.50 -8.01
CA ILE A 83 2.97 6.73 -6.85
C ILE A 83 2.36 5.97 -5.67
N LEU A 84 3.15 5.07 -5.08
CA LEU A 84 2.79 4.29 -3.90
C LEU A 84 3.42 4.91 -2.66
N PHE A 85 2.60 5.08 -1.62
CA PHE A 85 3.10 5.41 -0.29
C PHE A 85 2.95 4.19 0.61
N PRO A 86 4.06 3.59 1.06
CA PRO A 86 3.99 2.52 2.04
C PRO A 86 3.52 3.07 3.38
N GLY A 87 2.62 2.39 4.02
CA GLY A 87 2.03 2.86 5.26
C GLY A 87 1.57 1.72 6.14
N SER A 88 1.06 2.09 7.29
CA SER A 88 0.53 1.17 8.28
C SER A 88 -0.74 1.72 8.89
N GLU A 89 -1.68 0.83 9.21
CA GLU A 89 -2.85 1.15 10.00
C GLU A 89 -2.59 0.74 11.44
N VAL A 90 -2.78 1.68 12.35
CA VAL A 90 -2.57 1.46 13.79
C VAL A 90 -3.89 1.64 14.52
N GLU A 91 -4.27 0.66 15.32
CA GLU A 91 -5.44 0.73 16.19
C GLU A 91 -5.02 1.01 17.62
N LEU A 92 -5.60 2.05 18.22
CA LEU A 92 -5.42 2.37 19.62
C LEU A 92 -6.75 2.24 20.33
N THR A 93 -6.76 1.54 21.47
CA THR A 93 -7.96 1.38 22.29
C THR A 93 -7.88 2.30 23.51
N HIS A 94 -8.90 3.14 23.67
CA HIS A 94 -9.03 4.00 24.84
C HIS A 94 -9.47 3.21 26.07
N THR A 95 -9.29 3.78 27.24
CA THR A 95 -9.71 3.20 28.51
C THR A 95 -11.22 2.98 28.60
N ASN A 96 -12.02 3.71 27.79
CA ASN A 96 -13.48 3.52 27.70
C ASN A 96 -13.90 2.40 26.73
N GLY A 97 -12.96 1.63 26.19
CA GLY A 97 -13.21 0.54 25.25
C GLY A 97 -13.40 0.97 23.80
N ARG A 98 -13.32 2.27 23.50
CA ARG A 98 -13.40 2.75 22.11
C ARG A 98 -12.06 2.58 21.40
N ALA A 99 -12.12 2.14 20.14
CA ALA A 99 -10.96 2.03 19.29
C ALA A 99 -10.86 3.23 18.36
N ALA A 100 -9.64 3.68 18.12
CA ALA A 100 -9.33 4.69 17.11
C ALA A 100 -8.31 4.12 16.13
N HIS A 101 -8.51 4.35 14.83
CA HIS A 101 -7.63 3.91 13.77
C HIS A 101 -6.83 5.09 13.24
N PHE A 102 -5.52 4.90 13.13
CA PHE A 102 -4.63 5.90 12.57
C PHE A 102 -3.91 5.30 11.37
N LEU A 103 -3.71 6.12 10.35
CA LEU A 103 -2.91 5.75 9.18
C LEU A 103 -1.58 6.48 9.24
N ALA A 104 -0.50 5.75 9.10
CA ALA A 104 0.84 6.30 9.03
C ALA A 104 1.46 5.95 7.68
N TYR A 105 2.10 6.92 7.03
CA TYR A 105 2.76 6.71 5.74
C TYR A 105 4.26 6.99 5.89
N PHE A 106 5.07 6.16 5.23
CA PHE A 106 6.52 6.27 5.31
C PHE A 106 7.06 6.82 3.99
N PRO A 107 8.07 7.70 4.02
CA PRO A 107 8.65 8.24 2.78
C PRO A 107 9.47 7.22 2.01
N ASN A 108 9.98 6.19 2.69
CA ASN A 108 10.84 5.16 2.09
C ASN A 108 10.43 3.77 2.58
N LEU A 109 10.89 2.77 1.87
CA LEU A 109 10.74 1.37 2.29
C LEU A 109 11.66 1.02 3.46
#